data_e2ccaf6e0b70192770eb7596cf949123
#
_entry.id   e2ccaf6e0b70192770eb7596cf949123
#
_cell.length_a   1.000
_cell.length_b   1.000
_cell.length_c   1.000
_cell.angle_alpha   90.00
_cell.angle_beta   90.00
_cell.angle_gamma   90.00
#
_symmetry.space_group_name_H-M   'P 1'
#
loop_
_entity.id
_entity.type
_entity.pdbx_description
1 polymer ?
#
loop_
_entity_poly.entity_id
_entity_poly.type
_entity_poly.pdbx_seq_one_letter_code
_entity_poly.pdbx_strand_id
1 'polypeptide(L)'
;MNDIETDLFAATGRPDAQLHPQFLALRDSPLLAPARNMLRDLHVLCHQESRDFQDYFQTSGFDTAMCDIYLLAMFRDAGHTVDASRHSPNFLLRRDGLVAAVEATTALDAGSRRRVLSTRIPHDVSIGSGGALIRKLLQAPWRSPSVADKPLVIAIHDLHRGEASGNKLPMALLHFLFGSRHHDYVDFESHLEIHGSAAQSREIDCMFPAGFFAQPGAENIAAVLLCSDGAMVSKFNRMGQEGAHHSDAVRILRHGRCRPHHRAAGSATCFAYEVGSRGAEHECWNEGTLLVHNPRAIHPLTQNWLGASAEVDLRDGHLVATFLQDFHPFTSVTETLTGATPGWWVEARKARLARDLLDHSSR
;
A
#
# COMPACT_ATOMS: atom_id res chain seq x y z
N MET A 1 -1.98 10.05 37.17
CA MET A 1 -1.70 11.05 36.12
C MET A 1 -2.71 10.75 35.04
N ASN A 2 -3.67 11.66 34.81
CA ASN A 2 -4.67 11.44 33.76
C ASN A 2 -3.94 11.47 32.41
N ASP A 3 -3.88 10.33 31.74
CA ASP A 3 -3.46 10.24 30.35
C ASP A 3 -4.48 11.06 29.55
N ILE A 4 -4.08 12.25 29.12
CA ILE A 4 -4.86 13.05 28.20
C ILE A 4 -4.71 12.34 26.86
N GLU A 5 -5.70 11.52 26.55
CA GLU A 5 -5.85 10.90 25.22
C GLU A 5 -5.79 12.03 24.17
N THR A 6 -4.70 12.08 23.42
CA THR A 6 -4.45 13.19 22.48
C THR A 6 -5.22 12.89 21.20
N ASP A 7 -6.35 13.55 20.98
CA ASP A 7 -7.11 13.43 19.71
C ASP A 7 -6.26 13.95 18.55
N LEU A 8 -6.01 13.10 17.54
CA LEU A 8 -5.29 13.45 16.31
C LEU A 8 -5.80 14.72 15.62
N PHE A 9 -7.08 15.02 15.81
CA PHE A 9 -7.78 16.13 15.17
C PHE A 9 -7.95 17.35 16.10
N ALA A 10 -7.46 17.29 17.34
CA ALA A 10 -7.49 18.45 18.23
C ALA A 10 -6.59 19.57 17.69
N ALA A 11 -6.99 20.82 17.95
CA ALA A 11 -6.25 21.98 17.46
C ALA A 11 -4.85 22.07 18.07
N THR A 12 -3.82 22.15 17.24
CA THR A 12 -2.42 22.37 17.65
C THR A 12 -2.06 23.84 17.79
N GLY A 13 -2.99 24.74 17.46
CA GLY A 13 -2.76 26.20 17.44
C GLY A 13 -2.08 26.71 16.16
N ARG A 14 -1.82 25.82 15.19
CA ARG A 14 -1.30 26.23 13.87
C ARG A 14 -2.42 26.79 12.98
N PRO A 15 -2.14 27.83 12.19
CA PRO A 15 -3.08 28.30 11.19
C PRO A 15 -3.23 27.27 10.06
N ASP A 16 -4.41 27.23 9.43
CA ASP A 16 -4.73 26.26 8.36
C ASP A 16 -3.72 26.27 7.20
N ALA A 17 -3.13 27.42 6.89
CA ALA A 17 -2.09 27.53 5.85
C ALA A 17 -0.80 26.74 6.14
N GLN A 18 -0.59 26.28 7.37
CA GLN A 18 0.54 25.46 7.78
C GLN A 18 0.16 23.98 7.93
N LEU A 19 -1.12 23.65 7.83
CA LEU A 19 -1.61 22.27 7.92
C LEU A 19 -1.58 21.60 6.55
N HIS A 20 -1.46 20.27 6.57
CA HIS A 20 -1.46 19.50 5.32
C HIS A 20 -2.84 19.56 4.63
N PRO A 21 -2.93 19.79 3.31
CA PRO A 21 -4.21 19.92 2.60
C PRO A 21 -5.15 18.71 2.76
N GLN A 22 -4.60 17.49 2.74
CA GLN A 22 -5.41 16.28 2.95
C GLN A 22 -5.86 16.13 4.40
N PHE A 23 -5.07 16.61 5.38
CA PHE A 23 -5.50 16.67 6.77
C PHE A 23 -6.69 17.63 6.92
N LEU A 24 -6.64 18.80 6.31
CA LEU A 24 -7.77 19.76 6.32
C LEU A 24 -9.03 19.13 5.73
N ALA A 25 -8.92 18.47 4.57
CA ALA A 25 -10.04 17.77 3.96
C ALA A 25 -10.60 16.67 4.88
N LEU A 26 -9.74 15.89 5.52
CA LEU A 26 -10.10 14.82 6.45
C LEU A 26 -10.76 15.38 7.72
N ARG A 27 -10.24 16.49 8.25
CA ARG A 27 -10.78 17.17 9.45
C ARG A 27 -12.18 17.75 9.19
N ASP A 28 -12.36 18.43 8.07
CA ASP A 28 -13.50 19.31 7.84
C ASP A 28 -14.64 18.68 7.02
N SER A 29 -14.33 17.67 6.20
CA SER A 29 -15.36 17.03 5.37
C SER A 29 -16.26 16.10 6.17
N PRO A 30 -17.60 16.30 6.17
CA PRO A 30 -18.53 15.36 6.76
C PRO A 30 -18.54 14.00 6.02
N LEU A 31 -18.17 13.97 4.74
CA LEU A 31 -18.10 12.76 3.94
C LEU A 31 -16.92 11.85 4.31
N LEU A 32 -15.96 12.35 5.08
CA LEU A 32 -14.81 11.60 5.59
C LEU A 32 -14.92 11.27 7.08
N ALA A 33 -16.13 11.40 7.66
CA ALA A 33 -16.36 11.06 9.06
C ALA A 33 -16.02 9.60 9.40
N PRO A 34 -16.32 8.58 8.58
CA PRO A 34 -15.90 7.20 8.86
C PRO A 34 -14.38 7.05 8.95
N ALA A 35 -13.63 7.67 8.02
CA ALA A 35 -12.16 7.65 8.04
C ALA A 35 -11.60 8.33 9.29
N ARG A 36 -12.13 9.51 9.63
CA ARG A 36 -11.70 10.29 10.80
C ARG A 36 -11.89 9.52 12.11
N ASN A 37 -13.03 8.88 12.28
CA ASN A 37 -13.34 8.11 13.48
C ASN A 37 -12.46 6.84 13.56
N MET A 38 -12.27 6.13 12.44
CA MET A 38 -11.37 4.99 12.37
C MET A 38 -9.92 5.37 12.73
N LEU A 39 -9.43 6.52 12.25
CA LEU A 39 -8.08 6.99 12.55
C LEU A 39 -7.92 7.34 14.04
N ARG A 40 -8.94 7.86 14.71
CA ARG A 40 -8.90 8.08 16.16
C ARG A 40 -8.69 6.78 16.92
N ASP A 41 -9.49 5.76 16.60
CA ASP A 41 -9.37 4.47 17.28
C ASP A 41 -8.02 3.79 17.01
N LEU A 42 -7.55 3.84 15.77
CA LEU A 42 -6.25 3.26 15.42
C LEU A 42 -5.08 4.02 16.04
N HIS A 43 -5.17 5.34 16.19
CA HIS A 43 -4.13 6.13 16.83
C HIS A 43 -3.88 5.71 18.27
N VAL A 44 -4.93 5.47 19.05
CA VAL A 44 -4.82 4.95 20.43
C VAL A 44 -4.00 3.66 20.48
N LEU A 45 -4.07 2.83 19.43
CA LEU A 45 -3.31 1.59 19.33
C LEU A 45 -1.83 1.79 18.96
N CYS A 46 -1.45 2.98 18.48
CA CYS A 46 -0.08 3.26 18.03
C CYS A 46 0.92 3.51 19.16
N HIS A 47 0.49 3.66 20.44
CA HIS A 47 1.32 4.06 21.58
C HIS A 47 2.20 5.31 21.33
N GLN A 48 1.84 6.14 20.35
CA GLN A 48 2.55 7.36 19.97
C GLN A 48 1.75 8.60 20.39
N GLU A 49 1.16 8.57 21.57
CA GLU A 49 0.35 9.65 22.15
C GLU A 49 1.21 10.86 22.56
N SER A 50 1.99 11.39 21.63
CA SER A 50 2.76 12.60 21.88
C SER A 50 2.18 13.78 21.08
N ARG A 51 2.27 14.99 21.63
CA ARG A 51 1.95 16.21 20.87
C ARG A 51 2.81 16.34 19.62
N ASP A 52 4.03 15.80 19.65
CA ASP A 52 4.93 15.81 18.51
C ASP A 52 4.39 14.95 17.37
N PHE A 53 3.78 13.80 17.66
CA PHE A 53 3.13 12.97 16.64
C PHE A 53 1.87 13.64 16.07
N GLN A 54 1.05 14.26 16.91
CA GLN A 54 -0.13 15.00 16.46
C GLN A 54 0.26 16.15 15.53
N ASP A 55 1.26 16.95 15.91
CA ASP A 55 1.75 18.06 15.07
C ASP A 55 2.34 17.53 13.75
N TYR A 56 3.10 16.44 13.81
CA TYR A 56 3.66 15.76 12.64
C TYR A 56 2.55 15.26 11.71
N PHE A 57 1.51 14.59 12.26
CA PHE A 57 0.35 14.12 11.50
C PHE A 57 -0.42 15.25 10.84
N GLN A 58 -0.57 16.39 11.49
CA GLN A 58 -1.33 17.52 10.94
C GLN A 58 -0.55 18.33 9.89
N THR A 59 0.76 18.13 9.76
CA THR A 59 1.65 18.93 8.94
C THR A 59 2.42 18.12 7.89
N SER A 60 3.71 18.29 7.79
CA SER A 60 4.58 17.68 6.77
C SER A 60 4.70 16.16 6.87
N GLY A 61 4.34 15.56 7.99
CA GLY A 61 4.40 14.13 8.23
C GLY A 61 3.11 13.36 7.91
N PHE A 62 2.06 14.04 7.44
CA PHE A 62 0.73 13.44 7.23
C PHE A 62 0.80 12.11 6.47
N ASP A 63 1.42 12.11 5.30
CA ASP A 63 1.49 10.93 4.44
C ASP A 63 2.23 9.76 5.09
N THR A 64 3.34 10.05 5.79
CA THR A 64 4.11 9.02 6.50
C THR A 64 3.33 8.46 7.68
N ALA A 65 2.71 9.32 8.48
CA ALA A 65 1.91 8.89 9.62
C ALA A 65 0.68 8.08 9.20
N MET A 66 0.01 8.46 8.10
CA MET A 66 -1.09 7.68 7.50
C MET A 66 -0.63 6.29 7.08
N CYS A 67 0.56 6.20 6.48
CA CYS A 67 1.18 4.93 6.10
C CYS A 67 1.49 4.06 7.33
N ASP A 68 2.07 4.64 8.37
CA ASP A 68 2.41 3.92 9.59
C ASP A 68 1.14 3.38 10.30
N ILE A 69 0.07 4.19 10.39
CA ILE A 69 -1.22 3.76 10.96
C ILE A 69 -1.84 2.64 10.11
N TYR A 70 -1.77 2.75 8.79
CA TYR A 70 -2.26 1.72 7.87
C TYR A 70 -1.52 0.39 8.07
N LEU A 71 -0.19 0.41 8.07
CA LEU A 71 0.63 -0.78 8.25
C LEU A 71 0.41 -1.43 9.61
N LEU A 72 0.26 -0.61 10.67
CA LEU A 72 -0.09 -1.11 12.00
C LEU A 72 -1.42 -1.88 11.97
N ALA A 73 -2.47 -1.30 11.36
CA ALA A 73 -3.77 -1.93 11.23
C ALA A 73 -3.68 -3.25 10.44
N MET A 74 -3.01 -3.22 9.29
CA MET A 74 -2.80 -4.39 8.43
C MET A 74 -2.06 -5.53 9.16
N PHE A 75 -0.98 -5.23 9.87
CA PHE A 75 -0.22 -6.25 10.58
C PHE A 75 -0.99 -6.83 11.77
N ARG A 76 -1.76 -6.01 12.48
CA ARG A 76 -2.62 -6.51 13.57
C ARG A 76 -3.76 -7.38 13.05
N ASP A 77 -4.39 -6.98 11.96
CA ASP A 77 -5.42 -7.76 11.27
C ASP A 77 -4.89 -9.13 10.80
N ALA A 78 -3.63 -9.16 10.35
CA ALA A 78 -2.91 -10.39 10.00
C ALA A 78 -2.48 -11.23 11.22
N GLY A 79 -2.84 -10.85 12.44
CA GLY A 79 -2.57 -11.60 13.68
C GLY A 79 -1.19 -11.38 14.28
N HIS A 80 -0.45 -10.35 13.89
CA HIS A 80 0.85 -10.03 14.49
C HIS A 80 0.72 -9.25 15.80
N THR A 81 1.57 -9.58 16.76
CA THR A 81 1.91 -8.65 17.83
C THR A 81 2.89 -7.63 17.26
N VAL A 82 2.52 -6.35 17.31
CA VAL A 82 3.26 -5.25 16.68
C VAL A 82 3.90 -4.37 17.74
N ASP A 83 5.22 -4.22 17.69
CA ASP A 83 5.97 -3.24 18.48
C ASP A 83 6.38 -2.09 17.54
N ALA A 84 5.75 -0.93 17.70
CA ALA A 84 5.98 0.30 16.93
C ALA A 84 6.66 1.40 17.79
N SER A 85 7.29 1.04 18.90
CA SER A 85 7.88 2.00 19.86
C SER A 85 9.20 2.63 19.42
N ARG A 86 9.71 2.27 18.22
CA ARG A 86 11.03 2.67 17.73
C ARG A 86 10.95 3.54 16.48
N HIS A 87 12.00 4.33 16.26
CA HIS A 87 12.15 5.08 15.00
C HIS A 87 12.70 4.21 13.87
N SER A 88 13.49 3.17 14.18
CA SER A 88 14.02 2.19 13.24
C SER A 88 14.33 0.88 13.98
N PRO A 89 13.78 -0.26 13.52
CA PRO A 89 12.78 -0.35 12.47
C PRO A 89 11.44 0.28 12.90
N ASN A 90 10.59 0.69 11.95
CA ASN A 90 9.26 1.21 12.26
C ASN A 90 8.43 0.19 13.04
N PHE A 91 8.57 -1.11 12.67
CA PHE A 91 7.83 -2.18 13.34
C PHE A 91 8.71 -3.40 13.60
N LEU A 92 8.52 -4.04 14.77
CA LEU A 92 8.91 -5.41 15.01
C LEU A 92 7.63 -6.25 15.14
N LEU A 93 7.48 -7.21 14.23
CA LEU A 93 6.34 -8.09 14.14
C LEU A 93 6.66 -9.43 14.79
N ARG A 94 5.71 -10.00 15.54
CA ARG A 94 5.84 -11.33 16.16
C ARG A 94 4.59 -12.15 15.90
N ARG A 95 4.75 -13.34 15.35
CA ARG A 95 3.68 -14.33 15.17
C ARG A 95 4.29 -15.73 15.09
N ASP A 96 3.67 -16.71 15.72
CA ASP A 96 4.05 -18.14 15.66
C ASP A 96 5.52 -18.40 16.00
N GLY A 97 6.06 -17.68 16.99
CA GLY A 97 7.45 -17.81 17.42
C GLY A 97 8.48 -17.12 16.51
N LEU A 98 8.08 -16.56 15.37
CA LEU A 98 8.94 -15.82 14.46
C LEU A 98 8.89 -14.32 14.75
N VAL A 99 10.00 -13.65 14.45
CA VAL A 99 10.13 -12.20 14.56
C VAL A 99 10.70 -11.63 13.26
N ALA A 100 10.06 -10.61 12.71
CA ALA A 100 10.59 -9.87 11.57
C ALA A 100 10.59 -8.36 11.84
N ALA A 101 11.52 -7.65 11.22
CA ALA A 101 11.59 -6.19 11.24
C ALA A 101 10.97 -5.62 9.96
N VAL A 102 10.24 -4.51 10.09
CA VAL A 102 9.70 -3.78 8.94
C VAL A 102 10.15 -2.33 8.99
N GLU A 103 10.77 -1.86 7.93
CA GLU A 103 11.09 -0.47 7.67
C GLU A 103 10.12 0.09 6.64
N ALA A 104 9.31 1.06 7.03
CA ALA A 104 8.40 1.76 6.14
C ALA A 104 9.11 2.91 5.41
N THR A 105 8.67 3.17 4.19
CA THR A 105 9.12 4.33 3.42
C THR A 105 8.05 4.75 2.42
N THR A 106 7.92 6.05 2.21
CA THR A 106 7.05 6.60 1.17
C THR A 106 7.87 6.90 -0.08
N ALA A 107 7.27 6.66 -1.24
CA ALA A 107 7.81 7.14 -2.50
C ALA A 107 7.65 8.67 -2.55
N LEU A 108 8.77 9.41 -2.65
CA LEU A 108 8.77 10.88 -2.63
C LEU A 108 8.42 11.44 -4.00
N ASP A 109 7.64 12.54 -4.01
CA ASP A 109 7.34 13.30 -5.21
C ASP A 109 8.58 14.01 -5.81
N ALA A 110 8.47 14.30 -7.12
CA ALA A 110 9.45 15.03 -7.91
C ALA A 110 9.84 16.41 -7.34
N GLY A 111 8.91 17.05 -6.63
CA GLY A 111 9.15 18.36 -6.03
C GLY A 111 10.13 18.36 -4.86
N SER A 112 10.21 17.28 -4.09
CA SER A 112 11.18 17.11 -2.99
C SER A 112 12.60 16.78 -3.46
N ARG A 113 12.80 16.57 -4.75
CA ARG A 113 14.03 16.08 -5.42
C ARG A 113 15.22 17.01 -5.36
N ARG A 114 15.00 18.32 -5.30
CA ARG A 114 16.10 19.29 -5.45
C ARG A 114 17.15 19.24 -4.36
N ARG A 115 16.89 18.57 -3.24
CA ARG A 115 17.82 18.56 -2.07
C ARG A 115 18.61 17.28 -1.84
N VAL A 116 18.26 16.14 -2.46
CA VAL A 116 18.81 14.85 -2.01
C VAL A 116 19.73 14.16 -3.04
N LEU A 117 19.65 14.48 -4.32
CA LEU A 117 20.36 13.73 -5.34
C LEU A 117 21.20 14.62 -6.27
N SER A 118 22.48 14.80 -5.90
CA SER A 118 23.55 15.28 -6.79
C SER A 118 24.09 14.17 -7.71
N THR A 119 23.52 12.98 -7.70
CA THR A 119 23.96 11.82 -8.48
C THR A 119 22.93 11.47 -9.56
N ARG A 120 23.45 11.17 -10.76
CA ARG A 120 22.70 10.84 -11.97
C ARG A 120 21.79 9.63 -11.78
N ILE A 121 20.51 9.86 -11.52
CA ILE A 121 19.46 8.83 -11.47
C ILE A 121 18.51 9.05 -12.66
N PRO A 122 18.23 8.02 -13.48
CA PRO A 122 17.30 8.13 -14.60
C PRO A 122 15.87 8.43 -14.16
N HIS A 123 15.15 9.19 -14.97
CA HIS A 123 14.00 10.01 -14.56
C HIS A 123 12.67 9.31 -14.30
N ASP A 124 12.44 8.04 -14.64
CA ASP A 124 11.04 7.56 -14.80
C ASP A 124 10.53 6.50 -13.79
N VAL A 125 11.28 5.52 -13.41
CA VAL A 125 10.86 4.51 -12.39
C VAL A 125 11.51 4.76 -11.04
N SER A 126 12.66 5.29 -11.10
CA SER A 126 13.56 5.51 -9.99
C SER A 126 13.06 6.55 -9.01
N ILE A 127 12.08 7.34 -9.41
CA ILE A 127 11.80 8.56 -8.68
C ILE A 127 10.86 8.30 -7.51
N GLY A 128 10.01 7.28 -7.63
CA GLY A 128 9.16 6.84 -6.54
C GLY A 128 9.78 5.70 -5.73
N SER A 129 9.31 4.49 -5.99
CA SER A 129 9.61 3.28 -5.20
C SER A 129 11.08 2.86 -5.28
N GLY A 130 11.72 2.94 -6.45
CA GLY A 130 13.14 2.58 -6.62
C GLY A 130 14.08 3.48 -5.83
N GLY A 131 13.85 4.80 -5.84
CA GLY A 131 14.64 5.76 -5.07
C GLY A 131 14.48 5.56 -3.55
N ALA A 132 13.30 5.14 -3.09
CA ALA A 132 13.05 4.81 -1.70
C ALA A 132 13.87 3.56 -1.27
N LEU A 133 13.89 2.51 -2.10
CA LEU A 133 14.69 1.30 -1.87
C LEU A 133 16.19 1.59 -1.81
N ILE A 134 16.71 2.36 -2.75
CA ILE A 134 18.13 2.74 -2.75
C ILE A 134 18.49 3.50 -1.48
N ARG A 135 17.63 4.42 -1.02
CA ARG A 135 17.86 5.11 0.27
C ARG A 135 17.95 4.14 1.43
N LYS A 136 17.02 3.18 1.53
CA LYS A 136 17.05 2.18 2.60
C LYS A 136 18.27 1.28 2.51
N LEU A 137 18.71 0.92 1.30
CA LEU A 137 19.96 0.19 1.09
C LEU A 137 21.17 0.98 1.61
N LEU A 138 21.26 2.27 1.32
CA LEU A 138 22.36 3.14 1.78
C LEU A 138 22.31 3.40 3.29
N GLN A 139 21.11 3.50 3.88
CA GLN A 139 20.93 3.65 5.33
C GLN A 139 21.32 2.38 6.10
N ALA A 140 21.29 1.23 5.45
CA ALA A 140 21.66 -0.07 6.02
C ALA A 140 20.98 -0.39 7.38
N PRO A 141 19.63 -0.39 7.45
CA PRO A 141 18.90 -0.57 8.71
C PRO A 141 19.17 -1.91 9.39
N TRP A 142 19.64 -2.92 8.68
CA TRP A 142 20.06 -4.22 9.23
C TRP A 142 21.24 -4.14 10.18
N ARG A 143 22.00 -3.02 10.19
CA ARG A 143 23.11 -2.79 11.15
C ARG A 143 22.61 -2.47 12.56
N SER A 144 21.33 -2.14 12.70
CA SER A 144 20.73 -1.92 14.02
C SER A 144 20.64 -3.24 14.80
N PRO A 145 21.02 -3.27 16.09
CA PRO A 145 20.88 -4.46 16.94
C PRO A 145 19.43 -4.99 17.02
N SER A 146 18.45 -4.11 16.85
CA SER A 146 17.03 -4.49 16.85
C SER A 146 16.61 -5.28 15.58
N VAL A 147 17.36 -5.16 14.49
CA VAL A 147 17.14 -5.83 13.20
C VAL A 147 18.07 -7.02 12.98
N ALA A 148 19.23 -7.02 13.64
CA ALA A 148 20.22 -8.08 13.48
C ALA A 148 19.59 -9.47 13.62
N ASP A 149 20.00 -10.40 12.75
CA ASP A 149 19.56 -11.80 12.71
C ASP A 149 18.04 -12.02 12.51
N LYS A 150 17.36 -11.05 11.91
CA LYS A 150 15.93 -11.12 11.61
C LYS A 150 15.65 -10.84 10.15
N PRO A 151 14.61 -11.45 9.57
CA PRO A 151 14.07 -11.00 8.29
C PRO A 151 13.75 -9.50 8.35
N LEU A 152 14.26 -8.75 7.39
CA LEU A 152 13.97 -7.32 7.23
C LEU A 152 13.09 -7.13 5.98
N VAL A 153 11.91 -6.56 6.16
CA VAL A 153 11.00 -6.17 5.08
C VAL A 153 11.08 -4.66 4.89
N ILE A 154 11.20 -4.21 3.64
CA ILE A 154 11.03 -2.80 3.30
C ILE A 154 9.61 -2.60 2.77
N ALA A 155 8.76 -1.91 3.53
CA ALA A 155 7.41 -1.56 3.11
C ALA A 155 7.44 -0.21 2.37
N ILE A 156 6.97 -0.20 1.13
CA ILE A 156 6.93 0.99 0.27
C ILE A 156 5.49 1.39 0.06
N HIS A 157 5.19 2.65 0.35
CA HIS A 157 3.92 3.25 0.01
C HIS A 157 4.08 4.25 -1.13
N ASP A 158 3.38 4.00 -2.26
CA ASP A 158 3.38 4.89 -3.42
C ASP A 158 2.20 5.85 -3.37
N LEU A 159 2.45 7.06 -2.88
CA LEU A 159 1.45 8.11 -2.70
C LEU A 159 1.05 8.83 -4.00
N HIS A 160 1.80 8.64 -5.08
CA HIS A 160 1.66 9.43 -6.32
C HIS A 160 0.73 8.80 -7.35
N ARG A 161 0.29 7.59 -7.09
CA ARG A 161 -0.65 6.92 -7.98
C ARG A 161 -2.06 7.10 -7.48
N GLY A 162 -2.80 7.93 -8.17
CA GLY A 162 -4.24 7.99 -7.97
C GLY A 162 -4.87 6.60 -8.15
N GLU A 163 -6.03 6.39 -7.56
CA GLU A 163 -6.81 5.15 -7.56
C GLU A 163 -6.96 4.48 -8.96
N ALA A 164 -6.76 5.23 -10.04
CA ALA A 164 -6.91 4.78 -11.44
C ALA A 164 -5.64 4.23 -12.10
N SER A 165 -4.49 4.17 -11.41
CA SER A 165 -3.18 3.94 -12.08
C SER A 165 -2.88 2.52 -12.55
N GLY A 166 -3.74 1.54 -12.35
CA GLY A 166 -3.65 0.20 -12.97
C GLY A 166 -2.33 -0.59 -12.76
N ASN A 167 -2.27 -1.79 -13.34
CA ASN A 167 -1.24 -2.83 -13.16
C ASN A 167 0.23 -2.49 -13.53
N LYS A 168 0.56 -1.28 -13.92
CA LYS A 168 1.91 -0.97 -14.42
C LYS A 168 2.99 -0.94 -13.32
N LEU A 169 2.63 -0.59 -12.08
CA LEU A 169 3.60 -0.47 -11.00
C LEU A 169 4.18 -1.80 -10.53
N PRO A 170 3.38 -2.86 -10.31
CA PRO A 170 3.95 -4.13 -9.91
C PRO A 170 5.00 -4.64 -10.89
N MET A 171 4.74 -4.57 -12.19
CA MET A 171 5.68 -5.01 -13.22
C MET A 171 6.96 -4.16 -13.25
N ALA A 172 6.84 -2.84 -13.17
CA ALA A 172 7.99 -1.94 -13.12
C ALA A 172 8.86 -2.20 -11.87
N LEU A 173 8.21 -2.42 -10.71
CA LEU A 173 8.91 -2.78 -9.49
C LEU A 173 9.60 -4.15 -9.60
N LEU A 174 8.95 -5.16 -10.16
CA LEU A 174 9.54 -6.48 -10.38
C LEU A 174 10.76 -6.40 -11.28
N HIS A 175 10.69 -5.65 -12.39
CA HIS A 175 11.84 -5.40 -13.26
C HIS A 175 12.99 -4.71 -12.50
N PHE A 176 12.69 -3.72 -11.68
CA PHE A 176 13.69 -3.05 -10.85
C PHE A 176 14.33 -3.98 -9.82
N LEU A 177 13.54 -4.85 -9.17
CA LEU A 177 14.01 -5.77 -8.14
C LEU A 177 14.87 -6.90 -8.71
N PHE A 178 14.46 -7.49 -9.85
CA PHE A 178 15.09 -8.69 -10.42
C PHE A 178 16.00 -8.40 -11.63
N GLY A 179 15.96 -7.21 -12.19
CA GLY A 179 16.68 -6.84 -13.42
C GLY A 179 15.88 -7.10 -14.70
N SER A 180 16.39 -6.58 -15.83
CA SER A 180 15.70 -6.55 -17.13
C SER A 180 15.67 -7.89 -17.89
N ARG A 181 16.08 -9.01 -17.29
CA ARG A 181 16.05 -10.30 -17.97
C ARG A 181 14.68 -10.94 -17.83
N HIS A 182 14.13 -11.32 -18.99
CA HIS A 182 12.85 -11.98 -19.20
C HIS A 182 12.54 -13.02 -18.13
N HIS A 183 11.66 -12.70 -17.22
CA HIS A 183 11.05 -13.65 -16.33
C HIS A 183 9.61 -13.80 -16.76
N ASP A 184 9.24 -15.02 -17.15
CA ASP A 184 7.85 -15.36 -17.40
C ASP A 184 7.11 -15.35 -16.05
N TYR A 185 5.93 -14.79 -16.06
CA TYR A 185 5.09 -14.70 -14.88
C TYR A 185 4.13 -15.88 -14.88
N VAL A 186 4.23 -16.76 -13.90
CA VAL A 186 3.33 -17.91 -13.76
C VAL A 186 2.51 -17.76 -12.49
N ASP A 187 1.20 -17.72 -12.63
CA ASP A 187 0.27 -17.87 -11.52
C ASP A 187 -0.12 -19.35 -11.38
N PHE A 188 0.41 -20.03 -10.36
CA PHE A 188 0.18 -21.46 -10.15
C PHE A 188 -1.27 -21.81 -9.79
N GLU A 189 -2.01 -20.92 -9.15
CA GLU A 189 -3.40 -21.19 -8.82
C GLU A 189 -4.33 -21.04 -10.02
N SER A 190 -4.02 -20.12 -10.93
CA SER A 190 -4.84 -19.88 -12.13
C SER A 190 -4.28 -20.52 -13.39
N HIS A 191 -3.07 -21.11 -13.37
CA HIS A 191 -2.33 -21.61 -14.54
C HIS A 191 -2.20 -20.55 -15.67
N LEU A 192 -2.23 -19.27 -15.32
CA LEU A 192 -2.01 -18.19 -16.27
C LEU A 192 -0.52 -17.89 -16.37
N GLU A 193 0.08 -18.31 -17.47
CA GLU A 193 1.35 -17.76 -17.93
C GLU A 193 1.10 -16.33 -18.40
N ILE A 194 1.47 -15.35 -17.59
CA ILE A 194 1.47 -13.97 -18.02
C ILE A 194 2.82 -13.75 -18.72
N HIS A 195 2.86 -13.98 -20.02
CA HIS A 195 3.99 -13.56 -20.83
C HIS A 195 4.02 -12.03 -20.80
N GLY A 196 4.89 -11.49 -19.95
CA GLY A 196 5.20 -10.07 -19.96
C GLY A 196 5.81 -9.73 -21.30
N SER A 197 5.00 -9.29 -22.26
CA SER A 197 5.49 -8.60 -23.44
C SER A 197 6.43 -7.51 -22.92
N ALA A 198 7.71 -7.64 -23.23
CA ALA A 198 8.70 -6.60 -23.03
C ALA A 198 8.31 -5.38 -23.89
N ALA A 199 7.27 -4.68 -23.48
CA ALA A 199 7.05 -3.33 -23.95
C ALA A 199 8.28 -2.55 -23.49
N GLN A 200 9.15 -2.30 -24.45
CA GLN A 200 10.41 -1.59 -24.40
C GLN A 200 10.32 -0.33 -23.54
N SER A 201 10.50 -0.48 -22.27
CA SER A 201 10.86 0.62 -21.40
C SER A 201 12.38 0.73 -21.44
N ARG A 202 12.89 1.35 -22.49
CA ARG A 202 14.34 1.66 -22.70
C ARG A 202 14.97 2.46 -21.56
N GLU A 203 14.20 2.93 -20.61
CA GLU A 203 14.63 3.87 -19.57
C GLU A 203 14.92 3.22 -18.21
N ILE A 204 14.43 2.00 -17.96
CA ILE A 204 14.69 1.24 -16.72
C ILE A 204 16.05 0.52 -16.78
N ASP A 205 16.58 0.31 -17.97
CA ASP A 205 17.75 -0.54 -18.25
C ASP A 205 19.08 -0.07 -17.63
N CYS A 206 19.14 1.11 -17.02
CA CYS A 206 20.45 1.75 -16.82
C CYS A 206 21.03 1.69 -15.42
N MET A 207 20.23 1.47 -14.36
CA MET A 207 20.78 1.57 -13.00
C MET A 207 21.25 0.24 -12.42
N PHE A 208 20.49 -0.81 -12.55
CA PHE A 208 20.83 -2.13 -12.02
C PHE A 208 20.46 -3.23 -13.00
N PRO A 209 21.28 -3.50 -14.01
CA PRO A 209 21.01 -4.53 -15.01
C PRO A 209 20.77 -5.94 -14.43
N ALA A 210 21.38 -6.21 -13.26
CA ALA A 210 21.18 -7.47 -12.53
C ALA A 210 20.07 -7.40 -11.46
N GLY A 211 19.36 -6.25 -11.37
CA GLY A 211 18.32 -6.00 -10.40
C GLY A 211 18.83 -5.50 -9.04
N PHE A 212 17.89 -4.92 -8.27
CA PHE A 212 18.17 -4.40 -6.93
C PHE A 212 18.60 -5.49 -5.95
N PHE A 213 17.98 -6.66 -5.98
CA PHE A 213 18.33 -7.78 -5.10
C PHE A 213 19.73 -8.37 -5.35
N ALA A 214 20.35 -8.02 -6.47
CA ALA A 214 21.75 -8.40 -6.77
C ALA A 214 22.77 -7.37 -6.25
N GLN A 215 22.34 -6.24 -5.69
CA GLN A 215 23.26 -5.22 -5.19
C GLN A 215 23.88 -5.66 -3.87
N PRO A 216 25.17 -5.26 -3.63
CA PRO A 216 25.80 -5.50 -2.33
C PRO A 216 24.99 -4.89 -1.19
N GLY A 217 24.75 -5.66 -0.14
CA GLY A 217 23.94 -5.27 1.01
C GLY A 217 22.46 -5.62 0.89
N ALA A 218 21.95 -5.82 -0.33
CA ALA A 218 20.55 -6.18 -0.53
C ALA A 218 20.20 -7.58 0.00
N GLU A 219 21.18 -8.46 0.18
CA GLU A 219 21.02 -9.76 0.80
C GLU A 219 20.54 -9.69 2.26
N ASN A 220 20.64 -8.52 2.91
CA ASN A 220 20.10 -8.30 4.24
C ASN A 220 18.60 -7.94 4.24
N ILE A 221 18.02 -7.70 3.07
CA ILE A 221 16.59 -7.41 2.90
C ILE A 221 15.88 -8.71 2.51
N ALA A 222 14.95 -9.17 3.34
CA ALA A 222 14.21 -10.41 3.13
C ALA A 222 13.16 -10.28 2.03
N ALA A 223 12.46 -9.15 1.99
CA ALA A 223 11.40 -8.90 1.03
C ALA A 223 11.09 -7.41 0.90
N VAL A 224 10.37 -7.05 -0.16
CA VAL A 224 9.80 -5.72 -0.37
C VAL A 224 8.28 -5.85 -0.40
N LEU A 225 7.60 -5.13 0.50
CA LEU A 225 6.14 -5.01 0.53
C LEU A 225 5.73 -3.73 -0.21
N LEU A 226 4.97 -3.89 -1.28
CA LEU A 226 4.34 -2.77 -1.98
C LEU A 226 2.92 -2.57 -1.48
N CYS A 227 2.61 -1.36 -1.02
CA CYS A 227 1.28 -0.92 -0.67
C CYS A 227 0.80 0.04 -1.77
N SER A 228 -0.13 -0.43 -2.62
CA SER A 228 -0.53 0.27 -3.85
C SER A 228 -1.79 1.15 -3.69
N ASP A 229 -2.37 1.24 -2.51
CA ASP A 229 -3.56 2.05 -2.27
C ASP A 229 -3.17 3.55 -2.20
N GLY A 230 -3.09 4.18 -3.39
CA GLY A 230 -2.64 5.57 -3.56
C GLY A 230 -3.50 6.63 -2.86
N ALA A 231 -4.68 6.26 -2.34
CA ALA A 231 -5.57 7.14 -1.59
C ALA A 231 -5.88 6.52 -0.22
N MET A 232 -4.92 6.57 0.70
CA MET A 232 -5.06 6.06 2.08
C MET A 232 -6.35 6.55 2.76
N VAL A 233 -6.69 7.83 2.58
CA VAL A 233 -7.93 8.39 3.15
C VAL A 233 -9.16 7.64 2.65
N SER A 234 -9.21 7.30 1.36
CA SER A 234 -10.31 6.50 0.80
C SER A 234 -10.37 5.09 1.40
N LYS A 235 -9.22 4.46 1.64
CA LYS A 235 -9.15 3.15 2.29
C LYS A 235 -9.71 3.20 3.71
N PHE A 236 -9.27 4.15 4.52
CA PHE A 236 -9.80 4.36 5.87
C PHE A 236 -11.30 4.68 5.84
N ASN A 237 -11.76 5.45 4.84
CA ASN A 237 -13.17 5.80 4.71
C ASN A 237 -14.04 4.57 4.39
N ARG A 238 -13.59 3.69 3.49
CA ARG A 238 -14.28 2.43 3.16
C ARG A 238 -14.30 1.49 4.36
N MET A 239 -13.14 1.25 4.99
CA MET A 239 -13.02 0.41 6.19
C MET A 239 -13.92 0.91 7.33
N GLY A 240 -13.94 2.23 7.57
CA GLY A 240 -14.80 2.84 8.58
C GLY A 240 -16.28 2.71 8.25
N GLN A 241 -16.65 2.96 6.99
CA GLN A 241 -18.04 2.89 6.54
C GLN A 241 -18.62 1.48 6.59
N GLU A 242 -17.83 0.47 6.26
CA GLU A 242 -18.26 -0.93 6.35
C GLU A 242 -18.32 -1.42 7.79
N GLY A 243 -17.40 -0.95 8.63
CA GLY A 243 -17.21 -1.43 10.00
C GLY A 243 -17.92 -0.60 11.07
N ALA A 244 -17.26 -0.46 12.22
CA ALA A 244 -17.79 0.15 13.44
C ALA A 244 -18.08 1.66 13.33
N HIS A 245 -17.57 2.33 12.31
CA HIS A 245 -17.74 3.78 12.10
C HIS A 245 -18.72 4.12 10.98
N HIS A 246 -19.65 3.19 10.69
CA HIS A 246 -20.73 3.41 9.72
C HIS A 246 -21.46 4.73 9.99
N SER A 247 -21.75 5.45 8.92
CA SER A 247 -22.48 6.72 8.98
C SER A 247 -23.58 6.76 7.92
N ASP A 248 -24.84 6.92 8.35
CA ASP A 248 -25.97 7.13 7.44
C ASP A 248 -25.86 8.44 6.64
N ALA A 249 -25.01 9.36 7.07
CA ALA A 249 -24.74 10.61 6.35
C ALA A 249 -23.80 10.41 5.14
N VAL A 250 -23.24 9.22 4.96
CA VAL A 250 -22.23 8.92 3.93
C VAL A 250 -22.62 7.67 3.15
N ARG A 251 -22.49 7.72 1.84
CA ARG A 251 -22.56 6.54 0.94
C ARG A 251 -21.27 6.48 0.14
N ILE A 252 -20.72 5.29 -0.01
CA ILE A 252 -19.45 5.10 -0.71
C ILE A 252 -19.64 4.09 -1.83
N LEU A 253 -19.38 4.51 -3.08
CA LEU A 253 -19.30 3.63 -4.23
C LEU A 253 -17.83 3.27 -4.47
N ARG A 254 -17.57 1.99 -4.68
CA ARG A 254 -16.27 1.48 -5.10
C ARG A 254 -16.39 0.78 -6.43
N HIS A 255 -15.50 1.09 -7.37
CA HIS A 255 -15.50 0.46 -8.69
C HIS A 255 -14.08 0.32 -9.23
N GLY A 256 -13.89 -0.62 -10.16
CA GLY A 256 -12.57 -0.87 -10.73
C GLY A 256 -12.50 -2.20 -11.46
N ARG A 257 -11.29 -2.72 -11.53
CA ARG A 257 -10.99 -4.03 -12.11
C ARG A 257 -10.26 -4.88 -11.11
N CYS A 258 -10.66 -6.13 -11.02
CA CYS A 258 -10.00 -7.11 -10.15
C CYS A 258 -9.61 -8.37 -10.94
N ARG A 259 -8.83 -9.22 -10.31
CA ARG A 259 -8.58 -10.58 -10.77
C ARG A 259 -9.92 -11.33 -10.84
N PRO A 260 -10.19 -12.13 -11.88
CA PRO A 260 -11.41 -12.92 -11.93
C PRO A 260 -11.44 -13.98 -10.83
N HIS A 261 -12.57 -14.09 -10.13
CA HIS A 261 -12.80 -15.11 -9.07
C HIS A 261 -12.80 -16.54 -9.60
N HIS A 262 -13.03 -16.75 -10.90
CA HIS A 262 -13.09 -18.05 -11.52
C HIS A 262 -12.04 -18.21 -12.65
N ARG A 263 -11.34 -19.30 -12.62
CA ARG A 263 -10.18 -19.74 -13.41
C ARG A 263 -10.36 -19.72 -14.96
N ALA A 264 -11.50 -19.33 -15.51
CA ALA A 264 -11.82 -19.56 -16.92
C ALA A 264 -11.60 -18.40 -17.88
N ALA A 265 -11.28 -17.20 -17.42
CA ALA A 265 -11.15 -16.04 -18.30
C ALA A 265 -9.91 -15.22 -17.96
N GLY A 266 -8.92 -15.24 -18.82
CA GLY A 266 -7.67 -14.45 -18.72
C GLY A 266 -7.84 -12.93 -18.81
N SER A 267 -9.03 -12.39 -18.59
CA SER A 267 -9.33 -10.95 -18.58
C SER A 267 -9.79 -10.49 -17.20
N ALA A 268 -9.31 -9.31 -16.78
CA ALA A 268 -9.74 -8.68 -15.53
C ALA A 268 -11.26 -8.51 -15.48
N THR A 269 -11.86 -8.81 -14.32
CA THR A 269 -13.30 -8.63 -14.09
C THR A 269 -13.56 -7.21 -13.57
N CYS A 270 -14.60 -6.56 -14.10
CA CYS A 270 -15.04 -5.26 -13.62
C CYS A 270 -15.94 -5.42 -12.38
N PHE A 271 -15.78 -4.53 -11.41
CA PHE A 271 -16.66 -4.45 -10.25
C PHE A 271 -17.17 -3.03 -10.02
N ALA A 272 -18.38 -2.91 -9.49
CA ALA A 272 -18.95 -1.66 -9.01
C ALA A 272 -20.00 -1.99 -7.93
N TYR A 273 -19.75 -1.55 -6.69
CA TYR A 273 -20.64 -1.79 -5.56
C TYR A 273 -20.69 -0.62 -4.58
N GLU A 274 -21.67 -0.59 -3.73
CA GLU A 274 -21.75 0.31 -2.59
C GLU A 274 -21.17 -0.40 -1.37
N VAL A 275 -20.21 0.23 -0.71
CA VAL A 275 -19.49 -0.31 0.46
C VAL A 275 -20.47 -0.58 1.60
N GLY A 276 -20.36 -1.74 2.24
CA GLY A 276 -21.26 -2.19 3.31
C GLY A 276 -22.63 -2.66 2.84
N SER A 277 -22.93 -2.63 1.52
CA SER A 277 -24.20 -3.17 1.00
C SER A 277 -24.18 -4.70 0.90
N ARG A 278 -25.37 -5.31 0.89
CA ARG A 278 -25.50 -6.77 0.73
C ARG A 278 -24.92 -7.22 -0.62
N GLY A 279 -23.95 -8.13 -0.55
CA GLY A 279 -23.27 -8.68 -1.73
C GLY A 279 -22.12 -7.81 -2.24
N ALA A 280 -21.73 -6.77 -1.50
CA ALA A 280 -20.46 -6.10 -1.71
C ALA A 280 -19.29 -6.99 -1.28
N GLU A 281 -18.11 -6.73 -1.85
CA GLU A 281 -16.87 -7.33 -1.36
C GLU A 281 -16.53 -6.76 0.02
N HIS A 282 -16.01 -7.60 0.89
CA HIS A 282 -15.57 -7.17 2.22
C HIS A 282 -14.25 -6.39 2.13
N GLU A 283 -14.19 -5.25 2.80
CA GLU A 283 -12.96 -4.43 2.83
C GLU A 283 -11.91 -5.07 3.74
N CYS A 284 -10.74 -5.41 3.20
CA CYS A 284 -9.62 -5.98 3.94
C CYS A 284 -8.43 -5.03 3.97
N TRP A 285 -7.71 -4.95 5.09
CA TRP A 285 -6.55 -4.08 5.22
C TRP A 285 -5.46 -4.38 4.20
N ASN A 286 -5.22 -5.64 3.89
CA ASN A 286 -4.14 -6.10 3.02
C ASN A 286 -4.47 -6.08 1.52
N GLU A 287 -5.67 -5.68 1.11
CA GLU A 287 -6.04 -5.59 -0.30
C GLU A 287 -5.05 -4.80 -1.14
N GLY A 288 -4.70 -5.33 -2.31
CA GLY A 288 -3.79 -4.69 -3.24
C GLY A 288 -2.33 -4.65 -2.79
N THR A 289 -1.98 -5.28 -1.66
CA THR A 289 -0.58 -5.38 -1.24
C THR A 289 0.13 -6.52 -1.97
N LEU A 290 1.38 -6.29 -2.33
CA LEU A 290 2.24 -7.26 -3.00
C LEU A 290 3.56 -7.41 -2.23
N LEU A 291 3.83 -8.61 -1.73
CA LEU A 291 5.11 -8.95 -1.10
C LEU A 291 6.02 -9.65 -2.10
N VAL A 292 7.20 -9.09 -2.34
CA VAL A 292 8.20 -9.64 -3.26
C VAL A 292 9.38 -10.16 -2.48
N HIS A 293 9.55 -11.47 -2.46
CA HIS A 293 10.63 -12.14 -1.73
C HIS A 293 11.98 -11.97 -2.42
N ASN A 294 13.02 -11.74 -1.61
CA ASN A 294 14.39 -11.70 -2.09
C ASN A 294 14.98 -13.13 -2.10
N PRO A 295 15.28 -13.74 -3.27
CA PRO A 295 15.83 -15.08 -3.34
C PRO A 295 17.25 -15.20 -2.79
N ARG A 296 17.90 -14.06 -2.49
CA ARG A 296 19.28 -13.98 -1.95
C ARG A 296 19.32 -13.60 -0.48
N ALA A 297 18.18 -13.53 0.19
CA ALA A 297 18.11 -13.07 1.58
C ALA A 297 18.90 -14.00 2.51
N ILE A 298 19.74 -13.41 3.37
CA ILE A 298 20.46 -14.11 4.46
C ILE A 298 19.46 -14.64 5.49
N HIS A 299 18.46 -13.81 5.81
CA HIS A 299 17.37 -14.16 6.71
C HIS A 299 16.04 -14.11 5.94
N PRO A 300 15.67 -15.19 5.24
CA PRO A 300 14.46 -15.20 4.41
C PRO A 300 13.19 -15.10 5.27
N LEU A 301 12.18 -14.44 4.73
CA LEU A 301 10.85 -14.39 5.33
C LEU A 301 10.05 -15.64 4.92
N THR A 302 9.31 -16.21 5.86
CA THR A 302 8.42 -17.33 5.59
C THR A 302 7.25 -16.89 4.71
N GLN A 303 6.88 -17.68 3.71
CA GLN A 303 5.72 -17.45 2.85
C GLN A 303 4.44 -17.36 3.69
N ASN A 304 3.49 -16.54 3.27
CA ASN A 304 2.19 -16.29 3.92
C ASN A 304 2.28 -15.78 5.37
N TRP A 305 3.48 -15.42 5.83
CA TRP A 305 3.65 -14.98 7.20
C TRP A 305 3.28 -13.51 7.42
N LEU A 306 3.60 -12.61 6.46
CA LEU A 306 3.40 -11.17 6.64
C LEU A 306 1.92 -10.76 6.56
N GLY A 307 1.10 -11.52 5.83
CA GLY A 307 -0.33 -11.23 5.62
C GLY A 307 -0.61 -10.32 4.42
N ALA A 308 0.28 -10.25 3.43
CA ALA A 308 0.01 -9.57 2.17
C ALA A 308 -1.10 -10.29 1.37
N SER A 309 -1.78 -9.59 0.45
CA SER A 309 -2.82 -10.18 -0.41
C SER A 309 -2.26 -11.00 -1.57
N ALA A 310 -1.02 -10.71 -1.97
CA ALA A 310 -0.29 -11.49 -2.94
C ALA A 310 1.21 -11.53 -2.62
N GLU A 311 1.87 -12.61 -3.00
CA GLU A 311 3.32 -12.79 -2.84
C GLU A 311 3.96 -13.20 -4.15
N VAL A 312 5.19 -12.76 -4.39
CA VAL A 312 6.01 -13.10 -5.56
C VAL A 312 7.32 -13.71 -5.12
N ASP A 313 7.62 -14.87 -5.65
CA ASP A 313 8.88 -15.59 -5.46
C ASP A 313 9.57 -15.84 -6.80
N LEU A 314 10.88 -16.04 -6.75
CA LEU A 314 11.65 -16.59 -7.87
C LEU A 314 11.84 -18.10 -7.67
N ARG A 315 11.20 -18.92 -8.51
CA ARG A 315 11.28 -20.40 -8.48
C ARG A 315 11.77 -20.90 -9.83
N ASP A 316 12.85 -21.66 -9.85
CA ASP A 316 13.44 -22.25 -11.06
C ASP A 316 13.68 -21.23 -12.20
N GLY A 317 14.02 -19.99 -11.84
CA GLY A 317 14.25 -18.90 -12.79
C GLY A 317 13.00 -18.17 -13.25
N HIS A 318 11.81 -18.55 -12.78
CA HIS A 318 10.53 -17.94 -13.08
C HIS A 318 9.98 -17.14 -11.91
N LEU A 319 9.39 -15.99 -12.17
CA LEU A 319 8.64 -15.23 -11.17
C LEU A 319 7.26 -15.86 -11.01
N VAL A 320 6.96 -16.26 -9.79
CA VAL A 320 5.71 -16.92 -9.43
C VAL A 320 4.93 -16.03 -8.51
N ALA A 321 3.72 -15.63 -8.91
CA ALA A 321 2.80 -14.91 -8.05
C ALA A 321 1.78 -15.86 -7.42
N THR A 322 1.65 -15.79 -6.11
CA THR A 322 0.63 -16.49 -5.34
C THR A 322 -0.35 -15.46 -4.78
N PHE A 323 -1.62 -15.54 -5.16
CA PHE A 323 -2.67 -14.67 -4.63
C PHE A 323 -3.32 -15.37 -3.45
N LEU A 324 -3.36 -14.70 -2.32
CA LEU A 324 -3.82 -15.24 -1.04
C LEU A 324 -5.27 -14.83 -0.73
N GLN A 325 -5.85 -13.97 -1.57
CA GLN A 325 -7.24 -13.53 -1.49
C GLN A 325 -7.94 -13.67 -2.84
N ASP A 326 -9.22 -14.03 -2.80
CA ASP A 326 -10.05 -14.16 -3.99
C ASP A 326 -10.29 -12.80 -4.66
N PHE A 327 -10.56 -11.76 -3.87
CA PHE A 327 -10.70 -10.40 -4.37
C PHE A 327 -9.36 -9.67 -4.33
N HIS A 328 -8.77 -9.46 -5.49
CA HIS A 328 -7.54 -8.71 -5.66
C HIS A 328 -7.73 -7.61 -6.71
N PRO A 329 -8.03 -6.38 -6.29
CA PRO A 329 -8.26 -5.27 -7.21
C PRO A 329 -6.95 -4.79 -7.83
N PHE A 330 -6.95 -4.66 -9.16
CA PHE A 330 -5.86 -4.04 -9.91
C PHE A 330 -6.03 -2.52 -10.02
N THR A 331 -7.29 -2.08 -10.12
CA THR A 331 -7.66 -0.67 -10.05
C THR A 331 -8.84 -0.54 -9.12
N SER A 332 -8.84 0.50 -8.32
CA SER A 332 -9.90 0.79 -7.37
C SER A 332 -10.11 2.30 -7.31
N VAL A 333 -11.33 2.73 -7.57
CA VAL A 333 -11.75 4.13 -7.47
C VAL A 333 -12.89 4.22 -6.48
N THR A 334 -12.83 5.23 -5.62
CA THR A 334 -13.79 5.48 -4.56
C THR A 334 -14.54 6.78 -4.83
N GLU A 335 -15.87 6.73 -4.93
CA GLU A 335 -16.74 7.89 -4.98
C GLU A 335 -17.50 8.02 -3.66
N THR A 336 -17.30 9.12 -2.95
CA THR A 336 -18.02 9.38 -1.69
C THR A 336 -19.18 10.34 -1.95
N LEU A 337 -20.37 9.96 -1.49
CA LEU A 337 -21.63 10.66 -1.70
C LEU A 337 -22.27 10.99 -0.35
N THR A 338 -23.18 11.98 -0.34
CA THR A 338 -23.99 12.24 0.85
C THR A 338 -25.01 11.12 1.06
N GLY A 339 -25.33 10.81 2.30
CA GLY A 339 -26.35 9.81 2.66
C GLY A 339 -27.75 10.15 2.12
N ALA A 340 -28.02 11.43 1.89
CA ALA A 340 -29.27 11.90 1.25
C ALA A 340 -29.38 11.54 -0.25
N THR A 341 -28.32 11.02 -0.89
CA THR A 341 -28.35 10.62 -2.29
C THR A 341 -29.39 9.51 -2.49
N PRO A 342 -30.37 9.68 -3.40
CA PRO A 342 -31.43 8.69 -3.59
C PRO A 342 -30.89 7.32 -4.05
N GLY A 343 -31.45 6.24 -3.51
CA GLY A 343 -31.03 4.87 -3.85
C GLY A 343 -31.09 4.57 -5.35
N TRP A 344 -32.13 5.03 -6.05
CA TRP A 344 -32.24 4.84 -7.51
C TRP A 344 -31.07 5.48 -8.28
N TRP A 345 -30.59 6.64 -7.80
CA TRP A 345 -29.45 7.32 -8.42
C TRP A 345 -28.17 6.51 -8.22
N VAL A 346 -27.97 5.98 -7.02
CA VAL A 346 -26.81 5.14 -6.68
C VAL A 346 -26.79 3.90 -7.57
N GLU A 347 -27.92 3.21 -7.74
CA GLU A 347 -28.01 2.04 -8.63
C GLU A 347 -27.75 2.41 -10.11
N ALA A 348 -28.28 3.54 -10.58
CA ALA A 348 -28.00 4.03 -11.92
C ALA A 348 -26.52 4.39 -12.11
N ARG A 349 -25.88 4.98 -11.09
CA ARG A 349 -24.45 5.31 -11.11
C ARG A 349 -23.59 4.06 -11.16
N LYS A 350 -23.86 3.05 -10.31
CA LYS A 350 -23.15 1.74 -10.34
C LYS A 350 -23.25 1.09 -11.73
N ALA A 351 -24.46 1.03 -12.30
CA ALA A 351 -24.67 0.44 -13.62
C ALA A 351 -23.92 1.18 -14.72
N ARG A 352 -23.79 2.51 -14.62
CA ARG A 352 -23.01 3.31 -15.54
C ARG A 352 -21.51 3.03 -15.39
N LEU A 353 -20.99 3.04 -14.17
CA LEU A 353 -19.58 2.77 -13.89
C LEU A 353 -19.16 1.38 -14.39
N ALA A 354 -19.99 0.36 -14.18
CA ALA A 354 -19.73 -0.98 -14.71
C ALA A 354 -19.67 -1.01 -16.23
N ARG A 355 -20.54 -0.29 -16.94
CA ARG A 355 -20.52 -0.18 -18.41
C ARG A 355 -19.27 0.56 -18.90
N ASP A 356 -18.94 1.70 -18.31
CA ASP A 356 -17.78 2.51 -18.70
C ASP A 356 -16.48 1.69 -18.57
N LEU A 357 -16.36 0.84 -17.53
CA LEU A 357 -15.24 -0.07 -17.35
C LEU A 357 -15.16 -1.16 -18.43
N LEU A 358 -16.28 -1.71 -18.86
CA LEU A 358 -16.36 -2.72 -19.93
C LEU A 358 -15.98 -2.13 -21.28
N ASP A 359 -16.47 -0.93 -21.61
CA ASP A 359 -16.19 -0.26 -22.89
C ASP A 359 -14.70 0.08 -23.04
N HIS A 360 -14.00 0.41 -21.95
CA HIS A 360 -12.56 0.64 -21.94
C HIS A 360 -11.73 -0.66 -22.03
N SER A 361 -12.33 -1.82 -21.85
CA SER A 361 -11.67 -3.12 -21.98
C SER A 361 -11.63 -3.62 -23.42
N SER A 362 -12.49 -3.06 -24.29
CA SER A 362 -12.66 -3.48 -25.68
C SER A 362 -11.83 -2.66 -26.67
N ARG A 363 -11.06 -1.69 -26.17
CA ARG A 363 -10.12 -0.86 -26.93
C ARG A 363 -8.68 -1.18 -26.55
#